data_5aa699d55a5bc77d15f48ca435f5fcf2
#
_entry.id   5aa699d55a5bc77d15f48ca435f5fcf2
#
_cell.length_a   1.000
_cell.length_b   1.000
_cell.length_c   1.000
_cell.angle_alpha   90.00
_cell.angle_beta   90.00
_cell.angle_gamma   90.00
#
_symmetry.space_group_name_H-M   'P 1'
#
loop_
_entity.id
_entity.type
_entity.pdbx_description
1 polymer ?
#
loop_
_entity_poly.entity_id
_entity_poly.type
_entity_poly.pdbx_seq_one_letter_code
_entity_poly.pdbx_strand_id
1 'polypeptide(L)'
;MHVVPMKANSSNSIEYFRPRRRIDITKKPLDIDPHITFNFDGRPFSSRYNSFYHELRPIEAAQDIFFSNLFMRSFEGQADFSVIGELGFGTGLNFALACNYWKKRNDCDARLHYVAIEPYPLEAHQVDRFLSGFSELDTERRELVSGYPKPHVGFHRVWSTDNKIALTLVVGPVDEVLAEVEAEVDVWFLNGFPLRVNPEMWSQNVCLELARLSKPDADLISICDDEDIQHRLAMQGFQMEKRDALSGKIRILEGKFIGKNKAKYLAPWFRPPPPVQSQGAVGIIGAGLAGCAMAEALARRGKRALLFDQQEDVAERASGIEAGLIAPELGLNASNMNRFYDRAYRMALSSIEDSEIRWNSRGVIEFFQKDEARRRIQHMKDGASLWHGAAQLMSPSESSLQIGIKVSSHGIWFPHAGALNPKRYARYMSQKAECFLGAK
;
A
#
# COMPACT_ATOMS: atom_id res chain seq x y z
N MET A 1 24.80 -35.63 30.30
CA MET A 1 23.47 -35.02 30.47
C MET A 1 22.52 -35.74 29.55
N HIS A 2 21.63 -36.57 30.11
CA HIS A 2 20.67 -37.38 29.36
C HIS A 2 19.46 -36.55 28.92
N VAL A 3 19.21 -36.52 27.61
CA VAL A 3 17.99 -35.98 27.05
C VAL A 3 16.95 -37.08 27.09
N VAL A 4 15.86 -36.87 27.83
CA VAL A 4 14.71 -37.79 27.91
C VAL A 4 13.80 -37.46 26.73
N PRO A 5 13.38 -38.45 25.89
CA PRO A 5 12.42 -38.16 24.82
C PRO A 5 11.00 -38.15 25.40
N MET A 6 10.29 -37.01 25.24
CA MET A 6 8.86 -36.97 25.48
C MET A 6 8.10 -37.77 24.41
N LYS A 7 7.32 -38.73 24.87
CA LYS A 7 6.38 -39.48 24.02
C LYS A 7 5.30 -38.55 23.47
N ALA A 8 5.20 -38.48 22.14
CA ALA A 8 4.10 -37.84 21.42
C ALA A 8 2.82 -38.62 21.61
N ASN A 9 1.76 -38.01 22.15
CA ASN A 9 0.39 -38.51 22.06
C ASN A 9 -0.16 -38.17 20.67
N SER A 10 -0.55 -39.23 19.98
CA SER A 10 -1.18 -39.22 18.66
C SER A 10 -2.58 -38.62 18.70
N SER A 11 -2.81 -37.55 17.98
CA SER A 11 -4.02 -37.09 17.29
C SER A 11 -4.14 -35.57 17.28
N ASN A 12 -3.15 -34.91 16.70
CA ASN A 12 -3.32 -33.58 16.13
C ASN A 12 -2.48 -33.53 14.85
N SER A 13 -3.16 -33.49 13.72
CA SER A 13 -2.54 -33.27 12.42
C SER A 13 -1.76 -31.97 12.49
N ILE A 14 -0.45 -32.08 12.54
CA ILE A 14 0.49 -30.96 12.36
C ILE A 14 0.28 -30.50 10.92
N GLU A 15 -0.54 -29.48 10.71
CA GLU A 15 -0.57 -28.76 9.44
C GLU A 15 0.80 -28.11 9.25
N TYR A 16 1.54 -28.71 8.34
CA TYR A 16 2.89 -28.31 7.99
C TYR A 16 2.94 -26.85 7.58
N PHE A 17 3.91 -26.14 8.16
CA PHE A 17 4.51 -24.90 7.74
C PHE A 17 4.56 -24.82 6.21
N ARG A 18 3.64 -24.07 5.59
CA ARG A 18 3.84 -23.63 4.21
C ARG A 18 4.84 -22.49 4.25
N PRO A 19 6.06 -22.68 3.71
CA PRO A 19 6.97 -21.56 3.56
C PRO A 19 6.22 -20.51 2.75
N ARG A 20 6.34 -19.21 3.14
CA ARG A 20 5.87 -18.10 2.32
C ARG A 20 6.30 -18.42 0.89
N ARG A 21 5.36 -18.52 -0.06
CA ARG A 21 5.75 -18.52 -1.48
C ARG A 21 6.55 -17.24 -1.67
N ARG A 22 7.87 -17.39 -1.79
CA ARG A 22 8.72 -16.29 -2.22
C ARG A 22 8.12 -15.83 -3.53
N ILE A 23 7.84 -14.52 -3.65
CA ILE A 23 7.59 -13.95 -4.97
C ILE A 23 8.78 -14.42 -5.81
N ASP A 24 8.50 -15.19 -6.83
CA ASP A 24 9.55 -15.72 -7.69
C ASP A 24 10.04 -14.58 -8.58
N ILE A 25 11.05 -13.90 -8.07
CA ILE A 25 11.69 -12.73 -8.70
C ILE A 25 12.52 -13.08 -9.95
N THR A 26 12.60 -14.37 -10.30
CA THR A 26 13.18 -14.80 -11.58
C THR A 26 12.18 -14.68 -12.72
N LYS A 27 10.89 -14.40 -12.43
CA LYS A 27 9.88 -14.13 -13.44
C LYS A 27 10.15 -12.79 -14.12
N LYS A 28 9.81 -12.70 -15.42
CA LYS A 28 9.79 -11.45 -16.19
C LYS A 28 9.11 -10.34 -15.41
N PRO A 29 9.51 -9.06 -15.60
CA PRO A 29 8.81 -7.93 -15.00
C PRO A 29 7.30 -8.13 -15.19
N LEU A 30 6.53 -8.01 -14.10
CA LEU A 30 5.09 -8.11 -14.15
C LEU A 30 4.58 -7.00 -15.06
N ASP A 31 3.83 -7.39 -16.09
CA ASP A 31 3.05 -6.44 -16.87
C ASP A 31 1.92 -5.93 -15.99
N ILE A 32 2.03 -4.68 -15.55
CA ILE A 32 1.00 -3.98 -14.75
C ILE A 32 0.21 -2.98 -15.57
N ASP A 33 0.34 -2.98 -16.91
CA ASP A 33 -0.44 -2.11 -17.78
C ASP A 33 -1.93 -2.50 -17.68
N PRO A 34 -2.82 -1.58 -17.34
CA PRO A 34 -4.25 -1.85 -17.24
C PRO A 34 -4.92 -2.12 -18.58
N HIS A 35 -4.26 -1.81 -19.72
CA HIS A 35 -4.82 -1.93 -21.07
C HIS A 35 -6.23 -1.31 -21.16
N ILE A 36 -6.36 -0.07 -20.71
CA ILE A 36 -7.63 0.63 -20.60
C ILE A 36 -7.88 1.52 -21.82
N THR A 37 -9.13 1.58 -22.24
CA THR A 37 -9.66 2.56 -23.19
C THR A 37 -10.88 3.25 -22.59
N PHE A 38 -11.21 4.45 -23.08
CA PHE A 38 -12.43 5.15 -22.69
C PHE A 38 -13.36 5.23 -23.88
N ASN A 39 -14.61 4.82 -23.71
CA ASN A 39 -15.62 4.95 -24.76
C ASN A 39 -16.11 6.41 -24.90
N PHE A 40 -17.06 6.66 -25.81
CA PHE A 40 -17.62 7.98 -26.07
C PHE A 40 -18.30 8.61 -24.84
N ASP A 41 -18.85 7.78 -23.94
CA ASP A 41 -19.51 8.23 -22.70
C ASP A 41 -18.52 8.43 -21.55
N GLY A 42 -17.21 8.32 -21.82
CA GLY A 42 -16.16 8.44 -20.81
C GLY A 42 -16.03 7.22 -19.90
N ARG A 43 -16.72 6.10 -20.18
CA ARG A 43 -16.61 4.88 -19.37
C ARG A 43 -15.32 4.13 -19.67
N PRO A 44 -14.59 3.72 -18.64
CA PRO A 44 -13.36 2.94 -18.78
C PRO A 44 -13.70 1.48 -19.15
N PHE A 45 -13.01 0.97 -20.15
CA PHE A 45 -13.11 -0.40 -20.64
C PHE A 45 -11.74 -1.08 -20.57
N SER A 46 -11.69 -2.25 -19.95
CA SER A 46 -10.49 -3.08 -19.91
C SER A 46 -10.46 -4.00 -21.14
N SER A 47 -9.47 -3.84 -22.01
CA SER A 47 -9.26 -4.80 -23.10
C SER A 47 -8.66 -6.12 -22.60
N ARG A 48 -7.98 -6.13 -21.44
CA ARG A 48 -7.47 -7.32 -20.79
C ARG A 48 -8.59 -8.27 -20.36
N TYR A 49 -9.66 -7.72 -19.77
CA TYR A 49 -10.81 -8.48 -19.27
C TYR A 49 -12.02 -8.44 -20.20
N ASN A 50 -11.91 -7.72 -21.31
CA ASN A 50 -13.00 -7.48 -22.27
C ASN A 50 -14.31 -7.06 -21.56
N SER A 51 -14.20 -6.09 -20.65
CA SER A 51 -15.31 -5.65 -19.80
C SER A 51 -15.18 -4.18 -19.40
N PHE A 52 -16.31 -3.53 -19.13
CA PHE A 52 -16.33 -2.21 -18.50
C PHE A 52 -16.02 -2.31 -17.02
N TYR A 53 -15.34 -1.28 -16.48
CA TYR A 53 -15.09 -1.17 -15.05
C TYR A 53 -16.35 -0.86 -14.24
N HIS A 54 -17.34 -0.20 -14.86
CA HIS A 54 -18.53 0.28 -14.18
C HIS A 54 -19.77 0.17 -15.04
N GLU A 55 -20.93 0.12 -14.38
CA GLU A 55 -22.26 0.26 -14.96
C GLU A 55 -22.50 1.69 -15.54
N LEU A 56 -23.65 1.92 -16.17
CA LEU A 56 -23.99 3.21 -16.77
C LEU A 56 -24.13 4.36 -15.76
N ARG A 57 -24.53 4.01 -14.52
CA ARG A 57 -24.66 4.96 -13.40
C ARG A 57 -23.76 4.49 -12.27
N PRO A 58 -22.45 4.78 -12.35
CA PRO A 58 -21.48 4.14 -11.48
C PRO A 58 -21.63 4.53 -10.01
N ILE A 59 -22.01 5.77 -9.70
CA ILE A 59 -22.21 6.21 -8.30
C ILE A 59 -23.42 5.52 -7.69
N GLU A 60 -24.57 5.56 -8.36
CA GLU A 60 -25.79 4.92 -7.86
C GLU A 60 -25.60 3.40 -7.74
N ALA A 61 -24.88 2.80 -8.70
CA ALA A 61 -24.55 1.39 -8.63
C ALA A 61 -23.64 1.07 -7.44
N ALA A 62 -22.57 1.81 -7.24
CA ALA A 62 -21.68 1.61 -6.12
C ALA A 62 -22.39 1.84 -4.77
N GLN A 63 -23.25 2.85 -4.69
CA GLN A 63 -24.03 3.16 -3.50
C GLN A 63 -24.98 2.01 -3.14
N ASP A 64 -25.73 1.48 -4.10
CA ASP A 64 -26.65 0.36 -3.84
C ASP A 64 -25.91 -0.94 -3.53
N ILE A 65 -24.78 -1.20 -4.17
CA ILE A 65 -24.00 -2.42 -3.99
C ILE A 65 -23.19 -2.36 -2.69
N PHE A 66 -22.28 -1.40 -2.55
CA PHE A 66 -21.24 -1.39 -1.52
C PHE A 66 -21.56 -0.50 -0.32
N PHE A 67 -22.38 0.55 -0.50
CA PHE A 67 -22.70 1.51 0.55
C PHE A 67 -24.16 1.35 1.04
N SER A 68 -24.67 0.14 1.00
CA SER A 68 -25.97 -0.26 1.52
C SER A 68 -26.07 -0.13 3.05
N ASN A 69 -27.24 -0.45 3.58
CA ASN A 69 -27.46 -0.46 5.04
C ASN A 69 -26.47 -1.36 5.80
N LEU A 70 -25.97 -2.43 5.17
CA LEU A 70 -24.96 -3.30 5.79
C LEU A 70 -23.69 -2.51 6.08
N PHE A 71 -23.14 -1.82 5.07
CA PHE A 71 -21.97 -0.95 5.22
C PHE A 71 -22.17 0.12 6.32
N MET A 72 -23.33 0.77 6.33
CA MET A 72 -23.61 1.83 7.31
C MET A 72 -23.61 1.29 8.74
N ARG A 73 -24.18 0.11 8.95
CA ARG A 73 -24.23 -0.56 10.28
C ARG A 73 -22.85 -1.02 10.75
N SER A 74 -21.97 -1.42 9.83
CA SER A 74 -20.62 -1.90 10.16
C SER A 74 -19.79 -0.86 10.91
N PHE A 75 -20.15 0.43 10.81
CA PHE A 75 -19.44 1.53 11.45
C PHE A 75 -20.27 2.26 12.51
N GLU A 76 -21.51 1.82 12.79
CA GLU A 76 -22.32 2.37 13.88
C GLU A 76 -21.72 2.00 15.24
N GLY A 77 -21.41 3.00 16.05
CA GLY A 77 -20.87 2.80 17.41
C GLY A 77 -19.42 2.29 17.45
N GLN A 78 -18.74 2.22 16.32
CA GLN A 78 -17.34 1.83 16.30
C GLN A 78 -16.40 2.96 16.69
N ALA A 79 -15.37 2.53 17.40
CA ALA A 79 -14.30 3.34 17.93
C ALA A 79 -13.43 4.01 16.84
N ASP A 80 -12.52 4.81 17.27
CA ASP A 80 -11.56 5.69 16.63
C ASP A 80 -10.89 5.21 15.32
N PHE A 81 -11.04 3.94 14.90
CA PHE A 81 -10.33 3.37 13.76
C PHE A 81 -11.08 2.23 13.07
N SER A 82 -11.26 2.34 11.76
CA SER A 82 -11.91 1.31 10.92
C SER A 82 -11.08 0.99 9.67
N VAL A 83 -11.21 -0.24 9.20
CA VAL A 83 -10.48 -0.75 8.02
C VAL A 83 -11.46 -1.27 6.98
N ILE A 84 -11.39 -0.72 5.77
CA ILE A 84 -12.06 -1.26 4.58
C ILE A 84 -11.01 -1.98 3.74
N GLY A 85 -11.29 -3.22 3.33
CA GLY A 85 -10.52 -3.96 2.35
C GLY A 85 -11.22 -3.98 0.99
N GLU A 86 -10.50 -3.80 -0.09
CA GLU A 86 -11.05 -3.90 -1.45
C GLU A 86 -10.18 -4.77 -2.33
N LEU A 87 -10.78 -5.71 -3.06
CA LEU A 87 -10.14 -6.40 -4.16
C LEU A 87 -10.64 -5.81 -5.48
N GLY A 88 -9.72 -5.22 -6.27
CA GLY A 88 -10.02 -4.50 -7.50
C GLY A 88 -10.29 -3.01 -7.24
N PHE A 89 -9.22 -2.22 -7.06
CA PHE A 89 -9.30 -0.77 -6.85
C PHE A 89 -9.86 -0.04 -8.09
N GLY A 90 -9.46 -0.50 -9.28
CA GLY A 90 -9.93 0.03 -10.54
C GLY A 90 -9.76 1.54 -10.67
N THR A 91 -10.85 2.27 -10.83
CA THR A 91 -10.86 3.73 -10.99
C THR A 91 -10.78 4.52 -9.69
N GLY A 92 -10.81 3.84 -8.53
CA GLY A 92 -10.83 4.48 -7.21
C GLY A 92 -12.19 5.04 -6.81
N LEU A 93 -13.28 4.72 -7.53
CA LEU A 93 -14.62 5.23 -7.23
C LEU A 93 -15.09 4.85 -5.83
N ASN A 94 -14.95 3.57 -5.44
CA ASN A 94 -15.37 3.12 -4.13
C ASN A 94 -14.57 3.79 -3.01
N PHE A 95 -13.26 4.00 -3.22
CA PHE A 95 -12.45 4.76 -2.27
C PHE A 95 -12.93 6.20 -2.15
N ALA A 96 -13.18 6.90 -3.26
CA ALA A 96 -13.67 8.28 -3.24
C ALA A 96 -15.03 8.38 -2.52
N LEU A 97 -15.96 7.45 -2.78
CA LEU A 97 -17.22 7.36 -2.08
C LEU A 97 -17.04 7.08 -0.59
N ALA A 98 -16.17 6.13 -0.22
CA ALA A 98 -15.87 5.84 1.18
C ALA A 98 -15.31 7.08 1.90
N CYS A 99 -14.41 7.84 1.27
CA CYS A 99 -13.91 9.11 1.81
C CYS A 99 -15.04 10.12 2.02
N ASN A 100 -15.91 10.28 1.02
CA ASN A 100 -17.04 11.20 1.09
C ASN A 100 -18.01 10.83 2.23
N TYR A 101 -18.34 9.55 2.39
CA TYR A 101 -19.15 9.05 3.50
C TYR A 101 -18.45 9.26 4.84
N TRP A 102 -17.15 8.94 4.92
CA TRP A 102 -16.39 9.06 6.16
C TRP A 102 -16.30 10.49 6.67
N LYS A 103 -16.04 11.45 5.77
CA LYS A 103 -15.98 12.89 6.11
C LYS A 103 -17.32 13.47 6.55
N LYS A 104 -18.44 12.89 6.13
CA LYS A 104 -19.79 13.31 6.52
C LYS A 104 -20.24 12.79 7.89
N ARG A 105 -19.48 11.89 8.52
CA ARG A 105 -19.77 11.41 9.88
C ARG A 105 -19.61 12.55 10.88
N ASN A 106 -20.46 12.53 11.90
CA ASN A 106 -20.41 13.53 12.99
C ASN A 106 -19.26 13.27 13.98
N ASP A 107 -18.58 12.12 13.88
CA ASP A 107 -17.45 11.75 14.72
C ASP A 107 -16.16 12.29 14.11
N CYS A 108 -15.71 13.44 14.64
CA CYS A 108 -14.59 14.18 14.08
C CYS A 108 -13.22 13.53 14.28
N ASP A 109 -13.07 12.52 15.14
CA ASP A 109 -11.76 11.91 15.45
C ASP A 109 -11.57 10.51 14.86
N ALA A 110 -12.63 9.92 14.31
CA ALA A 110 -12.57 8.61 13.70
C ALA A 110 -11.65 8.58 12.45
N ARG A 111 -10.87 7.51 12.32
CA ARG A 111 -9.92 7.30 11.24
C ARG A 111 -10.29 6.13 10.37
N LEU A 112 -10.10 6.27 9.06
CA LEU A 112 -10.32 5.21 8.08
C LEU A 112 -8.99 4.77 7.47
N HIS A 113 -8.75 3.48 7.45
CA HIS A 113 -7.72 2.88 6.65
C HIS A 113 -8.34 2.05 5.52
N TYR A 114 -8.14 2.47 4.30
CA TYR A 114 -8.59 1.75 3.11
C TYR A 114 -7.43 0.95 2.54
N VAL A 115 -7.58 -0.37 2.45
CA VAL A 115 -6.55 -1.28 1.90
C VAL A 115 -7.09 -1.87 0.61
N ALA A 116 -6.55 -1.46 -0.51
CA ALA A 116 -6.97 -1.92 -1.82
C ALA A 116 -5.87 -2.74 -2.50
N ILE A 117 -6.26 -3.84 -3.15
CA ILE A 117 -5.37 -4.68 -3.95
C ILE A 117 -5.74 -4.51 -5.42
N GLU A 118 -4.75 -4.19 -6.26
CA GLU A 118 -4.95 -3.97 -7.68
C GLU A 118 -3.74 -4.49 -8.49
N PRO A 119 -3.90 -5.50 -9.33
CA PRO A 119 -2.79 -6.00 -10.15
C PRO A 119 -2.42 -5.07 -11.31
N TYR A 120 -3.36 -4.26 -11.82
CA TYR A 120 -3.21 -3.41 -13.00
C TYR A 120 -3.70 -1.99 -12.72
N PRO A 121 -3.03 -1.23 -11.85
CA PRO A 121 -3.50 0.07 -11.41
C PRO A 121 -3.53 1.08 -12.57
N LEU A 122 -4.55 1.90 -12.59
CA LEU A 122 -4.63 3.03 -13.50
C LEU A 122 -3.57 4.06 -13.16
N GLU A 123 -3.16 4.86 -14.14
CA GLU A 123 -2.34 6.03 -13.88
C GLU A 123 -3.17 7.20 -13.31
N ALA A 124 -2.52 8.11 -12.59
CA ALA A 124 -3.19 9.26 -11.97
C ALA A 124 -4.10 10.03 -12.93
N HIS A 125 -3.65 10.27 -14.16
CA HIS A 125 -4.43 11.01 -15.17
C HIS A 125 -5.67 10.22 -15.65
N GLN A 126 -5.65 8.88 -15.61
CA GLN A 126 -6.78 8.02 -15.97
C GLN A 126 -7.83 8.00 -14.84
N VAL A 127 -7.37 7.94 -13.59
CA VAL A 127 -8.22 8.09 -12.39
C VAL A 127 -8.88 9.47 -12.40
N ASP A 128 -8.08 10.53 -12.62
CA ASP A 128 -8.56 11.91 -12.71
C ASP A 128 -9.63 12.08 -13.79
N ARG A 129 -9.36 11.56 -14.99
CA ARG A 129 -10.28 11.63 -16.14
C ARG A 129 -11.63 11.00 -15.81
N PHE A 130 -11.64 9.84 -15.16
CA PHE A 130 -12.89 9.17 -14.81
C PHE A 130 -13.64 9.90 -13.71
N LEU A 131 -12.96 10.20 -12.60
CA LEU A 131 -13.58 10.83 -11.43
C LEU A 131 -14.00 12.27 -11.69
N SER A 132 -13.38 12.99 -12.63
CA SER A 132 -13.77 14.36 -13.01
C SER A 132 -15.20 14.47 -13.57
N GLY A 133 -15.79 13.35 -13.98
CA GLY A 133 -17.21 13.29 -14.38
C GLY A 133 -18.21 13.44 -13.21
N PHE A 134 -17.74 13.46 -11.95
CA PHE A 134 -18.59 13.45 -10.75
C PHE A 134 -18.26 14.63 -9.83
N SER A 135 -18.99 15.74 -9.98
CA SER A 135 -18.74 16.98 -9.23
C SER A 135 -18.88 16.82 -7.72
N GLU A 136 -19.72 15.90 -7.25
CA GLU A 136 -19.91 15.57 -5.85
C GLU A 136 -18.71 14.89 -5.17
N LEU A 137 -17.76 14.36 -5.95
CA LEU A 137 -16.52 13.73 -5.50
C LEU A 137 -15.26 14.56 -5.82
N ASP A 138 -15.42 15.82 -6.22
CA ASP A 138 -14.30 16.64 -6.70
C ASP A 138 -13.20 16.86 -5.64
N THR A 139 -13.57 16.96 -4.37
CA THR A 139 -12.62 17.07 -3.26
C THR A 139 -11.82 15.77 -3.10
N GLU A 140 -12.49 14.63 -3.04
CA GLU A 140 -11.88 13.30 -2.89
C GLU A 140 -11.01 12.95 -4.10
N ARG A 141 -11.47 13.31 -5.30
CA ARG A 141 -10.71 13.17 -6.54
C ARG A 141 -9.38 13.92 -6.46
N ARG A 142 -9.41 15.21 -6.09
CA ARG A 142 -8.18 16.03 -5.99
C ARG A 142 -7.21 15.50 -4.95
N GLU A 143 -7.70 15.10 -3.78
CA GLU A 143 -6.85 14.51 -2.74
C GLU A 143 -6.23 13.19 -3.21
N LEU A 144 -7.01 12.31 -3.84
CA LEU A 144 -6.52 11.04 -4.36
C LEU A 144 -5.46 11.27 -5.44
N VAL A 145 -5.77 12.10 -6.45
CA VAL A 145 -4.90 12.31 -7.61
C VAL A 145 -3.59 13.00 -7.20
N SER A 146 -3.63 13.96 -6.28
CA SER A 146 -2.42 14.67 -5.81
C SER A 146 -1.41 13.74 -5.12
N GLY A 147 -1.89 12.74 -4.37
CA GLY A 147 -1.04 11.76 -3.69
C GLY A 147 -0.90 10.44 -4.44
N TYR A 148 -1.47 10.30 -5.64
CA TYR A 148 -1.51 9.02 -6.34
C TYR A 148 -0.13 8.63 -6.86
N PRO A 149 0.39 7.47 -6.47
CA PRO A 149 1.74 7.07 -6.83
C PRO A 149 1.84 6.71 -8.32
N LYS A 150 3.03 6.83 -8.88
CA LYS A 150 3.33 6.17 -10.17
C LYS A 150 3.19 4.66 -9.98
N PRO A 151 2.38 3.97 -10.81
CA PRO A 151 2.15 2.54 -10.63
C PRO A 151 3.43 1.71 -10.70
N HIS A 152 3.65 0.88 -9.68
CA HIS A 152 4.69 -0.14 -9.65
C HIS A 152 4.32 -1.20 -8.61
N VAL A 153 4.86 -2.39 -8.73
CA VAL A 153 4.58 -3.50 -7.81
C VAL A 153 5.00 -3.15 -6.38
N GLY A 154 4.11 -3.39 -5.42
CA GLY A 154 4.35 -3.19 -4.00
C GLY A 154 3.31 -2.32 -3.31
N PHE A 155 3.67 -1.79 -2.15
CA PHE A 155 2.77 -1.04 -1.27
C PHE A 155 2.95 0.46 -1.50
N HIS A 156 1.84 1.16 -1.73
CA HIS A 156 1.77 2.60 -1.85
C HIS A 156 0.87 3.17 -0.77
N ARG A 157 1.21 4.36 -0.26
CA ARG A 157 0.43 5.03 0.78
C ARG A 157 0.02 6.42 0.31
N VAL A 158 -1.29 6.69 0.35
CA VAL A 158 -1.88 8.00 0.11
C VAL A 158 -2.62 8.43 1.37
N TRP A 159 -2.51 9.72 1.73
CA TRP A 159 -3.19 10.28 2.88
C TRP A 159 -4.16 11.38 2.44
N SER A 160 -5.31 11.46 3.11
CA SER A 160 -6.16 12.65 3.01
C SER A 160 -5.45 13.87 3.59
N THR A 161 -5.85 15.06 3.18
CA THR A 161 -5.25 16.33 3.62
C THR A 161 -5.25 16.47 5.14
N ASP A 162 -6.30 15.99 5.82
CA ASP A 162 -6.43 16.01 7.27
C ASP A 162 -5.75 14.82 7.98
N ASN A 163 -5.13 13.90 7.22
CA ASN A 163 -4.53 12.65 7.69
C ASN A 163 -5.49 11.70 8.43
N LYS A 164 -6.81 11.85 8.30
CA LYS A 164 -7.79 10.95 8.91
C LYS A 164 -8.09 9.72 8.08
N ILE A 165 -7.88 9.80 6.77
CA ILE A 165 -8.06 8.70 5.83
C ILE A 165 -6.72 8.33 5.23
N ALA A 166 -6.40 7.04 5.27
CA ALA A 166 -5.22 6.48 4.64
C ALA A 166 -5.61 5.42 3.62
N LEU A 167 -5.19 5.56 2.37
CA LEU A 167 -5.22 4.50 1.38
C LEU A 167 -3.89 3.75 1.39
N THR A 168 -3.94 2.41 1.49
CA THR A 168 -2.84 1.53 1.10
C THR A 168 -3.24 0.82 -0.18
N LEU A 169 -2.68 1.26 -1.30
CA LEU A 169 -2.82 0.56 -2.57
C LEU A 169 -1.70 -0.46 -2.69
N VAL A 170 -2.04 -1.73 -2.80
CA VAL A 170 -1.10 -2.84 -2.96
C VAL A 170 -1.17 -3.31 -4.40
N VAL A 171 -0.09 -3.07 -5.15
CA VAL A 171 -0.01 -3.39 -6.57
C VAL A 171 0.69 -4.73 -6.76
N GLY A 172 0.03 -5.65 -7.46
CA GLY A 172 0.54 -6.96 -7.82
C GLY A 172 -0.52 -8.05 -7.86
N PRO A 173 -0.15 -9.28 -8.28
CA PRO A 173 -1.08 -10.41 -8.32
C PRO A 173 -1.71 -10.66 -6.95
N VAL A 174 -3.03 -10.74 -6.92
CA VAL A 174 -3.81 -10.78 -5.66
C VAL A 174 -3.41 -11.93 -4.75
N ASP A 175 -3.17 -13.11 -5.30
CA ASP A 175 -2.79 -14.33 -4.55
C ASP A 175 -1.38 -14.25 -3.94
N GLU A 176 -0.50 -13.42 -4.51
CA GLU A 176 0.85 -13.18 -4.00
C GLU A 176 0.87 -12.07 -2.96
N VAL A 177 0.29 -10.90 -3.31
CA VAL A 177 0.41 -9.69 -2.46
C VAL A 177 -0.48 -9.74 -1.24
N LEU A 178 -1.66 -10.38 -1.32
CA LEU A 178 -2.59 -10.46 -0.19
C LEU A 178 -1.97 -11.23 0.98
N ALA A 179 -1.13 -12.23 0.69
CA ALA A 179 -0.38 -12.97 1.70
C ALA A 179 0.68 -12.10 2.44
N GLU A 180 1.09 -10.97 1.88
CA GLU A 180 2.03 -10.01 2.52
C GLU A 180 1.30 -8.94 3.36
N VAL A 181 -0.01 -8.80 3.21
CA VAL A 181 -0.82 -7.85 3.98
C VAL A 181 -1.03 -8.35 5.39
N GLU A 182 -0.89 -7.46 6.37
CA GLU A 182 -1.32 -7.65 7.76
C GLU A 182 -2.33 -6.55 8.09
N ALA A 183 -3.58 -6.94 8.32
CA ALA A 183 -4.68 -6.04 8.63
C ALA A 183 -5.76 -6.78 9.41
N GLU A 184 -6.63 -6.03 10.08
CA GLU A 184 -7.88 -6.50 10.69
C GLU A 184 -9.02 -5.73 10.02
N VAL A 185 -9.62 -6.33 8.99
CA VAL A 185 -10.59 -5.68 8.12
C VAL A 185 -11.99 -5.78 8.70
N ASP A 186 -12.70 -4.66 8.74
CA ASP A 186 -14.09 -4.56 9.21
C ASP A 186 -15.08 -4.87 8.08
N VAL A 187 -14.79 -4.41 6.86
CA VAL A 187 -15.65 -4.60 5.68
C VAL A 187 -14.81 -4.89 4.44
N TRP A 188 -15.20 -5.92 3.69
CA TRP A 188 -14.61 -6.25 2.40
C TRP A 188 -15.49 -5.85 1.23
N PHE A 189 -14.91 -5.19 0.24
CA PHE A 189 -15.47 -4.98 -1.09
C PHE A 189 -14.76 -5.87 -2.10
N LEU A 190 -15.47 -6.87 -2.64
CA LEU A 190 -14.96 -7.71 -3.70
C LEU A 190 -15.49 -7.19 -5.03
N ASN A 191 -14.74 -6.22 -5.60
CA ASN A 191 -15.11 -5.44 -6.77
C ASN A 191 -14.26 -5.82 -7.99
N GLY A 192 -14.15 -7.10 -8.28
CA GLY A 192 -13.38 -7.61 -9.40
C GLY A 192 -14.21 -8.01 -10.61
N PHE A 193 -13.53 -8.22 -11.72
CA PHE A 193 -14.15 -8.78 -12.92
C PHE A 193 -14.67 -10.21 -12.66
N PRO A 194 -15.71 -10.67 -13.42
CA PRO A 194 -16.32 -11.97 -13.22
C PRO A 194 -15.33 -13.13 -13.22
N LEU A 195 -15.63 -14.20 -12.48
CA LEU A 195 -14.81 -15.42 -12.34
C LEU A 195 -14.29 -15.97 -13.66
N ARG A 196 -15.09 -15.95 -14.71
CA ARG A 196 -14.74 -16.50 -16.05
C ARG A 196 -13.58 -15.76 -16.73
N VAL A 197 -13.34 -14.49 -16.40
CA VAL A 197 -12.30 -13.65 -17.02
C VAL A 197 -11.19 -13.27 -16.05
N ASN A 198 -11.42 -13.40 -14.73
CA ASN A 198 -10.45 -13.09 -13.68
C ASN A 198 -10.45 -14.18 -12.58
N PRO A 199 -10.14 -15.46 -12.91
CA PRO A 199 -10.24 -16.56 -11.97
C PRO A 199 -9.26 -16.44 -10.79
N GLU A 200 -8.12 -15.75 -10.96
CA GLU A 200 -7.09 -15.60 -9.94
C GLU A 200 -7.64 -14.88 -8.71
N MET A 201 -8.44 -13.83 -8.91
CA MET A 201 -9.03 -13.05 -7.82
C MET A 201 -9.99 -13.86 -6.96
N TRP A 202 -10.58 -14.90 -7.52
CA TRP A 202 -11.60 -15.73 -6.87
C TRP A 202 -11.06 -17.09 -6.40
N SER A 203 -9.74 -17.23 -6.35
CA SER A 203 -9.10 -18.49 -5.95
C SER A 203 -9.38 -18.84 -4.49
N GLN A 204 -9.27 -20.14 -4.15
CA GLN A 204 -9.40 -20.58 -2.76
C GLN A 204 -8.36 -19.95 -1.84
N ASN A 205 -7.15 -19.69 -2.34
CA ASN A 205 -6.11 -19.01 -1.56
C ASN A 205 -6.51 -17.58 -1.22
N VAL A 206 -7.12 -16.85 -2.16
CA VAL A 206 -7.64 -15.50 -1.90
C VAL A 206 -8.73 -15.55 -0.83
N CYS A 207 -9.69 -16.46 -0.92
CA CYS A 207 -10.73 -16.63 0.11
C CYS A 207 -10.14 -16.96 1.50
N LEU A 208 -9.07 -17.75 1.55
CA LEU A 208 -8.35 -18.07 2.80
C LEU A 208 -7.69 -16.79 3.40
N GLU A 209 -7.05 -15.97 2.55
CA GLU A 209 -6.41 -14.74 3.00
C GLU A 209 -7.45 -13.67 3.42
N LEU A 210 -8.61 -13.60 2.74
CA LEU A 210 -9.72 -12.77 3.19
C LEU A 210 -10.16 -13.14 4.60
N ALA A 211 -10.36 -14.43 4.87
CA ALA A 211 -10.72 -14.90 6.20
C ALA A 211 -9.64 -14.61 7.25
N ARG A 212 -8.35 -14.75 6.88
CA ARG A 212 -7.24 -14.43 7.78
C ARG A 212 -7.22 -12.95 8.18
N LEU A 213 -7.55 -12.07 7.25
CA LEU A 213 -7.49 -10.62 7.44
C LEU A 213 -8.78 -10.03 7.99
N SER A 214 -9.87 -10.80 8.06
CA SER A 214 -11.15 -10.33 8.57
C SER A 214 -11.17 -10.27 10.09
N LYS A 215 -11.76 -9.22 10.66
CA LYS A 215 -12.17 -9.24 12.07
C LYS A 215 -13.30 -10.24 12.28
N PRO A 216 -13.52 -10.72 13.52
CA PRO A 216 -14.79 -11.35 13.86
C PRO A 216 -15.96 -10.44 13.47
N ASP A 217 -17.01 -11.00 12.90
CA ASP A 217 -18.19 -10.30 12.40
C ASP A 217 -17.94 -9.31 11.26
N ALA A 218 -16.78 -9.36 10.61
CA ALA A 218 -16.50 -8.52 9.44
C ALA A 218 -17.51 -8.77 8.33
N ASP A 219 -17.99 -7.70 7.73
CA ASP A 219 -18.90 -7.77 6.60
C ASP A 219 -18.15 -7.99 5.28
N LEU A 220 -18.79 -8.66 4.32
CA LEU A 220 -18.26 -8.88 2.98
C LEU A 220 -19.35 -8.66 1.95
N ILE A 221 -19.04 -7.85 0.92
CA ILE A 221 -19.93 -7.53 -0.19
C ILE A 221 -19.19 -7.85 -1.49
N SER A 222 -19.80 -8.68 -2.34
CA SER A 222 -19.22 -9.09 -3.63
C SER A 222 -20.19 -8.83 -4.77
N ILE A 223 -19.71 -8.20 -5.84
CA ILE A 223 -20.48 -8.03 -7.07
C ILE A 223 -20.68 -9.33 -7.86
N CYS A 224 -19.94 -10.37 -7.53
CA CYS A 224 -20.02 -11.67 -8.18
C CYS A 224 -20.87 -12.62 -7.34
N ASP A 225 -21.98 -13.11 -7.88
CA ASP A 225 -22.95 -13.99 -7.23
C ASP A 225 -22.76 -15.49 -7.59
N ASP A 226 -21.58 -15.84 -8.10
CA ASP A 226 -21.24 -17.19 -8.54
C ASP A 226 -21.27 -18.20 -7.36
N GLU A 227 -21.86 -19.38 -7.59
CA GLU A 227 -22.04 -20.40 -6.55
C GLU A 227 -20.72 -21.00 -6.08
N ASP A 228 -19.73 -21.12 -6.97
CA ASP A 228 -18.39 -21.61 -6.61
C ASP A 228 -17.70 -20.61 -5.68
N ILE A 229 -17.86 -19.30 -5.91
CA ILE A 229 -17.32 -18.26 -5.04
C ILE A 229 -18.01 -18.29 -3.68
N GLN A 230 -19.33 -18.38 -3.66
CA GLN A 230 -20.11 -18.49 -2.42
C GLN A 230 -19.65 -19.72 -1.61
N HIS A 231 -19.47 -20.87 -2.28
CA HIS A 231 -18.98 -22.07 -1.62
C HIS A 231 -17.55 -21.92 -1.08
N ARG A 232 -16.61 -21.34 -1.85
CA ARG A 232 -15.24 -21.08 -1.39
C ARG A 232 -15.19 -20.16 -0.18
N LEU A 233 -15.97 -19.10 -0.17
CA LEU A 233 -16.10 -18.19 0.97
C LEU A 233 -16.69 -18.89 2.19
N ALA A 234 -17.76 -19.69 2.00
CA ALA A 234 -18.38 -20.45 3.08
C ALA A 234 -17.42 -21.45 3.73
N MET A 235 -16.58 -22.14 2.94
CA MET A 235 -15.52 -23.01 3.43
C MET A 235 -14.49 -22.30 4.32
N GLN A 236 -14.34 -20.97 4.19
CA GLN A 236 -13.43 -20.19 5.02
C GLN A 236 -14.13 -19.51 6.21
N GLY A 237 -15.43 -19.73 6.38
CA GLY A 237 -16.19 -19.23 7.52
C GLY A 237 -16.98 -17.95 7.25
N PHE A 238 -17.22 -17.60 5.99
CA PHE A 238 -18.17 -16.55 5.65
C PHE A 238 -19.59 -17.13 5.49
N GLN A 239 -20.56 -16.54 6.14
CA GLN A 239 -21.97 -16.82 5.92
C GLN A 239 -22.49 -15.84 4.88
N MET A 240 -22.80 -16.31 3.68
CA MET A 240 -23.13 -15.49 2.52
C MET A 240 -24.58 -15.68 2.08
N GLU A 241 -25.22 -14.57 1.73
CA GLU A 241 -26.59 -14.54 1.20
C GLU A 241 -26.60 -13.81 -0.15
N LYS A 242 -27.52 -14.19 -1.04
CA LYS A 242 -27.74 -13.49 -2.32
C LYS A 242 -28.73 -12.35 -2.09
N ARG A 243 -28.40 -11.15 -2.57
CA ARG A 243 -29.24 -9.97 -2.56
C ARG A 243 -29.43 -9.41 -3.98
N ASP A 244 -30.65 -9.03 -4.30
CA ASP A 244 -30.92 -8.27 -5.53
C ASP A 244 -30.45 -6.82 -5.35
N ALA A 245 -29.74 -6.31 -6.35
CA ALA A 245 -29.25 -4.93 -6.42
C ALA A 245 -29.68 -4.29 -7.75
N LEU A 246 -29.60 -2.96 -7.81
CA LEU A 246 -30.00 -2.14 -8.96
C LEU A 246 -31.43 -2.44 -9.42
N SER A 247 -32.36 -2.47 -8.46
CA SER A 247 -33.78 -2.78 -8.68
C SER A 247 -34.00 -4.16 -9.34
N GLY A 248 -33.21 -5.17 -8.91
CA GLY A 248 -33.31 -6.55 -9.40
C GLY A 248 -32.60 -6.83 -10.72
N LYS A 249 -31.78 -5.87 -11.22
CA LYS A 249 -31.01 -6.07 -12.46
C LYS A 249 -29.81 -6.99 -12.29
N ILE A 250 -29.21 -6.98 -11.11
CA ILE A 250 -28.07 -7.82 -10.74
C ILE A 250 -28.30 -8.47 -9.38
N ARG A 251 -27.68 -9.60 -9.15
CA ARG A 251 -27.56 -10.21 -7.84
C ARG A 251 -26.12 -10.09 -7.36
N ILE A 252 -25.98 -9.90 -6.07
CA ILE A 252 -24.72 -9.77 -5.38
C ILE A 252 -24.69 -10.76 -4.21
N LEU A 253 -23.49 -11.00 -3.66
CA LEU A 253 -23.33 -11.71 -2.39
C LEU A 253 -23.05 -10.73 -1.27
N GLU A 254 -23.79 -10.84 -0.18
CA GLU A 254 -23.52 -10.15 1.08
C GLU A 254 -23.39 -11.16 2.19
N GLY A 255 -22.59 -10.86 3.22
CA GLY A 255 -22.49 -11.76 4.36
C GLY A 255 -21.49 -11.32 5.40
N LYS A 256 -21.30 -12.20 6.37
CA LYS A 256 -20.45 -11.98 7.54
C LYS A 256 -19.43 -13.07 7.73
N PHE A 257 -18.29 -12.71 8.27
CA PHE A 257 -17.29 -13.65 8.73
C PHE A 257 -17.64 -14.15 10.13
N ILE A 258 -18.11 -15.39 10.21
CA ILE A 258 -18.43 -16.08 11.47
C ILE A 258 -17.36 -17.11 11.87
N GLY A 259 -16.32 -17.23 11.06
CA GLY A 259 -15.20 -18.13 11.28
C GLY A 259 -14.28 -17.67 12.42
N LYS A 260 -13.36 -18.57 12.79
CA LYS A 260 -12.28 -18.18 13.71
C LYS A 260 -11.07 -17.72 12.89
N ASN A 261 -10.52 -16.59 13.26
CA ASN A 261 -9.27 -16.10 12.67
C ASN A 261 -8.17 -17.16 12.82
N LYS A 262 -7.72 -17.68 11.70
CA LYS A 262 -6.55 -18.57 11.66
C LYS A 262 -5.32 -17.66 11.70
N ALA A 263 -4.83 -17.38 12.90
CA ALA A 263 -3.57 -16.64 13.06
C ALA A 263 -2.49 -17.28 12.20
N LYS A 264 -1.79 -16.47 11.41
CA LYS A 264 -0.61 -16.91 10.67
C LYS A 264 0.40 -17.41 11.69
N TYR A 265 0.66 -18.72 11.73
CA TYR A 265 1.65 -19.29 12.63
C TYR A 265 3.04 -18.81 12.21
N LEU A 266 3.46 -17.71 12.80
CA LEU A 266 4.85 -17.30 12.77
C LEU A 266 5.58 -17.96 13.95
N ALA A 267 6.81 -18.42 13.70
CA ALA A 267 7.68 -18.84 14.80
C ALA A 267 7.69 -17.72 15.87
N PRO A 268 7.74 -18.06 17.16
CA PRO A 268 7.55 -17.07 18.24
C PRO A 268 8.42 -15.82 18.13
N TRP A 269 9.63 -15.97 17.58
CA TRP A 269 10.59 -14.87 17.36
C TRP A 269 10.25 -13.97 16.17
N PHE A 270 9.26 -14.34 15.31
CA PHE A 270 8.77 -13.50 14.23
C PHE A 270 7.39 -12.90 14.53
N ARG A 271 6.82 -13.21 15.69
CA ARG A 271 5.56 -12.56 16.09
C ARG A 271 5.83 -11.10 16.40
N PRO A 272 5.10 -10.16 15.75
CA PRO A 272 5.13 -8.80 16.21
C PRO A 272 4.63 -8.74 17.67
N PRO A 273 5.14 -7.84 18.50
CA PRO A 273 4.57 -7.62 19.80
C PRO A 273 3.09 -7.23 19.67
N PRO A 274 2.26 -7.57 20.66
CA PRO A 274 0.85 -7.15 20.62
C PRO A 274 0.78 -5.63 20.51
N PRO A 275 -0.23 -5.10 19.80
CA PRO A 275 -0.45 -3.66 19.69
C PRO A 275 -0.50 -3.03 21.09
N VAL A 276 0.25 -1.96 21.29
CA VAL A 276 0.20 -1.20 22.55
C VAL A 276 -1.12 -0.43 22.57
N GLN A 277 -2.03 -0.85 23.42
CA GLN A 277 -3.31 -0.17 23.65
C GLN A 277 -3.12 1.02 24.60
N SER A 278 -2.28 1.98 24.23
CA SER A 278 -2.09 3.20 25.01
C SER A 278 -2.71 4.39 24.30
N GLN A 279 -3.58 5.11 25.03
CA GLN A 279 -4.01 6.45 24.63
C GLN A 279 -2.99 7.54 25.00
N GLY A 280 -1.89 7.16 25.64
CA GLY A 280 -0.84 8.06 26.08
C GLY A 280 0.07 8.54 24.95
N ALA A 281 0.95 9.48 25.30
CA ALA A 281 1.99 9.95 24.39
C ALA A 281 3.08 8.89 24.21
N VAL A 282 3.72 8.91 23.04
CA VAL A 282 4.87 8.05 22.71
C VAL A 282 6.15 8.87 22.83
N GLY A 283 7.03 8.49 23.76
CA GLY A 283 8.34 9.11 23.91
C GLY A 283 9.33 8.57 22.86
N ILE A 284 10.01 9.46 22.18
CA ILE A 284 11.04 9.16 21.18
C ILE A 284 12.35 9.75 21.66
N ILE A 285 13.39 8.93 21.80
CA ILE A 285 14.73 9.37 22.23
C ILE A 285 15.62 9.51 20.98
N GLY A 286 16.11 10.73 20.75
CA GLY A 286 16.95 11.09 19.62
C GLY A 286 16.19 11.86 18.54
N ALA A 287 16.53 13.14 18.34
CA ALA A 287 15.93 14.03 17.34
C ALA A 287 16.73 14.08 16.02
N GLY A 288 17.36 12.98 15.63
CA GLY A 288 17.91 12.78 14.29
C GLY A 288 16.80 12.51 13.25
N LEU A 289 17.16 12.30 11.98
CA LEU A 289 16.20 11.99 10.91
C LEU A 289 15.23 10.86 11.28
N ALA A 290 15.72 9.78 11.87
CA ALA A 290 14.89 8.62 12.23
C ALA A 290 13.85 8.98 13.31
N GLY A 291 14.24 9.70 14.36
CA GLY A 291 13.32 10.12 15.42
C GLY A 291 12.29 11.13 14.93
N CYS A 292 12.70 12.09 14.13
CA CYS A 292 11.78 13.06 13.50
C CYS A 292 10.78 12.39 12.54
N ALA A 293 11.24 11.42 11.74
CA ALA A 293 10.36 10.64 10.86
C ALA A 293 9.35 9.77 11.64
N MET A 294 9.78 9.19 12.77
CA MET A 294 8.90 8.45 13.67
C MET A 294 7.85 9.37 14.30
N ALA A 295 8.27 10.56 14.74
CA ALA A 295 7.37 11.57 15.31
C ALA A 295 6.30 12.01 14.31
N GLU A 296 6.69 12.31 13.07
CA GLU A 296 5.74 12.62 11.99
C GLU A 296 4.77 11.46 11.72
N ALA A 297 5.29 10.25 11.61
CA ALA A 297 4.48 9.06 11.35
C ALA A 297 3.44 8.80 12.45
N LEU A 298 3.77 9.05 13.71
CA LEU A 298 2.84 8.97 14.84
C LEU A 298 1.80 10.10 14.79
N ALA A 299 2.23 11.33 14.52
CA ALA A 299 1.35 12.49 14.42
C ALA A 299 0.33 12.32 13.28
N ARG A 300 0.75 11.84 12.10
CA ARG A 300 -0.16 11.49 11.00
C ARG A 300 -1.22 10.46 11.42
N ARG A 301 -0.91 9.60 12.39
CA ARG A 301 -1.85 8.60 12.96
C ARG A 301 -2.62 9.11 14.17
N GLY A 302 -2.54 10.41 14.47
CA GLY A 302 -3.23 11.02 15.63
C GLY A 302 -2.63 10.62 16.98
N LYS A 303 -1.41 10.07 17.01
CA LYS A 303 -0.71 9.76 18.26
C LYS A 303 0.16 10.92 18.69
N ARG A 304 0.06 11.29 19.95
CA ARG A 304 0.91 12.33 20.54
C ARG A 304 2.35 11.82 20.62
N ALA A 305 3.29 12.54 19.99
CA ALA A 305 4.71 12.20 19.98
C ALA A 305 5.49 13.21 20.83
N LEU A 306 6.32 12.72 21.76
CA LEU A 306 7.24 13.51 22.57
C LEU A 306 8.66 13.17 22.13
N LEU A 307 9.37 14.13 21.56
CA LEU A 307 10.71 13.96 20.99
C LEU A 307 11.76 14.56 21.92
N PHE A 308 12.67 13.74 22.41
CA PHE A 308 13.73 14.11 23.36
C PHE A 308 15.09 14.04 22.69
N ASP A 309 15.95 15.06 22.89
CA ASP A 309 17.36 15.02 22.52
C ASP A 309 18.19 15.83 23.51
N GLN A 310 19.44 15.41 23.72
CA GLN A 310 20.40 16.13 24.55
C GLN A 310 20.99 17.38 23.85
N GLN A 311 20.83 17.48 22.52
CA GLN A 311 21.24 18.64 21.74
C GLN A 311 20.15 19.72 21.81
N GLU A 312 20.54 20.97 21.55
CA GLU A 312 19.63 22.13 21.61
C GLU A 312 18.74 22.26 20.36
N ASP A 313 19.03 21.51 19.28
CA ASP A 313 18.26 21.50 18.05
C ASP A 313 18.20 20.08 17.45
N VAL A 314 17.27 19.86 16.52
CA VAL A 314 17.14 18.59 15.82
C VAL A 314 18.30 18.38 14.85
N ALA A 315 18.65 17.12 14.61
CA ALA A 315 19.66 16.71 13.61
C ALA A 315 21.02 17.39 13.77
N GLU A 316 21.52 17.56 14.99
CA GLU A 316 22.83 18.21 15.24
C GLU A 316 24.02 17.23 15.20
N ARG A 317 23.78 15.91 15.09
CA ARG A 317 24.85 14.91 14.99
C ARG A 317 24.99 14.37 13.56
N ALA A 318 24.93 13.07 13.38
CA ALA A 318 25.09 12.41 12.07
C ALA A 318 24.15 12.95 11.00
N SER A 319 22.96 13.41 11.38
CA SER A 319 21.96 14.02 10.47
C SER A 319 22.19 15.53 10.25
N GLY A 320 23.23 16.13 10.85
CA GLY A 320 23.52 17.56 10.74
C GLY A 320 24.39 17.96 9.56
N ILE A 321 24.59 17.08 8.58
CA ILE A 321 25.37 17.36 7.38
C ILE A 321 24.64 18.33 6.46
N GLU A 322 25.41 19.10 5.67
CA GLU A 322 24.86 20.10 4.74
C GLU A 322 24.01 19.47 3.62
N ALA A 323 24.39 18.31 3.11
CA ALA A 323 23.73 17.60 2.03
C ALA A 323 23.70 16.10 2.30
N GLY A 324 22.51 15.53 2.34
CA GLY A 324 22.27 14.09 2.39
C GLY A 324 21.77 13.60 1.04
N LEU A 325 22.31 12.48 0.58
CA LEU A 325 21.95 11.85 -0.67
C LEU A 325 20.64 11.06 -0.50
N ILE A 326 19.70 11.25 -1.41
CA ILE A 326 18.49 10.45 -1.57
C ILE A 326 18.62 9.71 -2.90
N ALA A 327 18.97 8.43 -2.83
CA ALA A 327 19.14 7.58 -3.99
C ALA A 327 18.73 6.14 -3.64
N PRO A 328 18.29 5.34 -4.63
CA PRO A 328 17.98 3.93 -4.37
C PRO A 328 19.26 3.14 -4.12
N GLU A 329 19.20 2.18 -3.20
CA GLU A 329 20.30 1.23 -3.01
C GLU A 329 20.10 0.03 -3.95
N LEU A 330 21.06 -0.16 -4.87
CA LEU A 330 21.04 -1.26 -5.82
C LEU A 330 21.81 -2.45 -5.29
N GLY A 331 21.10 -3.42 -4.73
CA GLY A 331 21.70 -4.71 -4.40
C GLY A 331 21.96 -5.59 -5.63
N LEU A 332 22.96 -6.46 -5.53
CA LEU A 332 23.28 -7.46 -6.58
C LEU A 332 22.33 -8.66 -6.58
N ASN A 333 21.52 -8.83 -5.54
CA ASN A 333 20.61 -9.94 -5.37
C ASN A 333 19.24 -9.42 -4.93
N ALA A 334 18.18 -10.04 -5.42
CA ALA A 334 16.84 -9.80 -4.94
C ALA A 334 16.68 -10.33 -3.51
N SER A 335 16.93 -9.47 -2.54
CA SER A 335 16.81 -9.77 -1.12
C SER A 335 15.65 -8.98 -0.49
N ASN A 336 15.18 -9.44 0.67
CA ASN A 336 14.20 -8.67 1.45
C ASN A 336 14.74 -7.28 1.82
N MET A 337 16.06 -7.16 2.00
CA MET A 337 16.72 -5.90 2.29
C MET A 337 16.60 -4.92 1.10
N ASN A 338 16.85 -5.38 -0.12
CA ASN A 338 16.70 -4.54 -1.32
C ASN A 338 15.25 -4.07 -1.50
N ARG A 339 14.26 -4.94 -1.26
CA ARG A 339 12.85 -4.56 -1.26
C ARG A 339 12.53 -3.53 -0.18
N PHE A 340 13.16 -3.65 1.00
CA PHE A 340 13.00 -2.68 2.08
C PHE A 340 13.56 -1.31 1.68
N TYR A 341 14.79 -1.25 1.18
CA TYR A 341 15.42 0.00 0.75
C TYR A 341 14.72 0.65 -0.43
N ASP A 342 14.23 -0.14 -1.39
CA ASP A 342 13.43 0.39 -2.50
C ASP A 342 12.14 1.06 -1.99
N ARG A 343 11.41 0.39 -1.08
CA ARG A 343 10.22 0.98 -0.45
C ARG A 343 10.56 2.22 0.38
N ALA A 344 11.65 2.18 1.13
CA ALA A 344 12.11 3.32 1.93
C ALA A 344 12.47 4.52 1.06
N TYR A 345 13.16 4.30 -0.06
CA TYR A 345 13.49 5.33 -1.03
C TYR A 345 12.23 6.00 -1.61
N ARG A 346 11.27 5.22 -2.06
CA ARG A 346 10.01 5.75 -2.62
C ARG A 346 9.19 6.50 -1.57
N MET A 347 9.12 5.97 -0.36
CA MET A 347 8.43 6.64 0.75
C MET A 347 9.11 7.96 1.10
N ALA A 348 10.45 8.02 1.05
CA ALA A 348 11.19 9.25 1.25
C ALA A 348 10.91 10.27 0.13
N LEU A 349 10.87 9.85 -1.14
CA LEU A 349 10.51 10.73 -2.25
C LEU A 349 9.11 11.32 -2.08
N SER A 350 8.11 10.50 -1.82
CA SER A 350 6.73 10.95 -1.58
C SER A 350 6.65 11.94 -0.41
N SER A 351 7.32 11.63 0.71
CA SER A 351 7.34 12.53 1.88
C SER A 351 8.05 13.86 1.61
N ILE A 352 9.07 13.86 0.75
CA ILE A 352 9.77 15.09 0.35
C ILE A 352 8.90 15.90 -0.61
N GLU A 353 8.24 15.26 -1.56
CA GLU A 353 7.31 15.90 -2.51
C GLU A 353 6.11 16.54 -1.79
N ASP A 354 5.59 15.88 -0.76
CA ASP A 354 4.53 16.42 0.12
C ASP A 354 5.03 17.60 1.00
N SER A 355 6.34 17.75 1.15
CA SER A 355 6.95 18.82 1.91
C SER A 355 7.24 20.01 1.01
N GLU A 356 7.17 21.23 1.55
CA GLU A 356 7.60 22.46 0.85
C GLU A 356 9.13 22.61 0.80
N ILE A 357 9.87 21.55 1.15
CA ILE A 357 11.33 21.61 1.24
C ILE A 357 11.94 21.56 -0.14
N ARG A 358 12.68 22.62 -0.46
CA ARG A 358 13.50 22.64 -1.68
C ARG A 358 14.65 21.65 -1.55
N TRP A 359 14.73 20.70 -2.46
CA TRP A 359 15.82 19.78 -2.59
C TRP A 359 16.39 19.77 -4.02
N ASN A 360 17.59 19.27 -4.17
CA ASN A 360 18.25 19.20 -5.49
C ASN A 360 17.94 17.85 -6.13
N SER A 361 16.87 17.78 -6.92
CA SER A 361 16.41 16.58 -7.64
C SER A 361 16.99 16.46 -9.04
N ARG A 362 18.23 16.91 -9.26
CA ARG A 362 18.87 16.87 -10.59
C ARG A 362 19.38 15.50 -11.01
N GLY A 363 19.09 14.50 -10.24
CA GLY A 363 19.56 13.12 -10.43
C GLY A 363 20.89 12.82 -9.77
N VAL A 364 21.24 11.55 -9.76
CA VAL A 364 22.48 11.01 -9.21
C VAL A 364 23.08 10.02 -10.20
N ILE A 365 24.40 10.08 -10.41
CA ILE A 365 25.13 9.04 -11.12
C ILE A 365 25.98 8.28 -10.10
N GLU A 366 25.83 6.98 -10.09
CA GLU A 366 26.72 6.05 -9.37
C GLU A 366 27.68 5.39 -10.38
N PHE A 367 29.00 5.52 -10.15
CA PHE A 367 30.00 5.00 -11.05
C PHE A 367 30.45 3.60 -10.66
N PHE A 368 30.53 2.71 -11.66
CA PHE A 368 30.95 1.32 -11.48
C PHE A 368 31.91 0.88 -12.56
N GLN A 369 32.60 -0.23 -12.30
CA GLN A 369 33.23 -0.98 -13.37
C GLN A 369 32.15 -1.47 -14.35
N LYS A 370 32.47 -1.49 -15.64
CA LYS A 370 31.51 -1.77 -16.73
C LYS A 370 30.67 -3.04 -16.50
N ASP A 371 31.34 -4.12 -16.11
CA ASP A 371 30.66 -5.41 -15.92
C ASP A 371 29.79 -5.45 -14.64
N GLU A 372 30.16 -4.70 -13.63
CA GLU A 372 29.36 -4.54 -12.43
C GLU A 372 28.11 -3.72 -12.71
N ALA A 373 28.24 -2.59 -13.42
CA ALA A 373 27.09 -1.77 -13.81
C ALA A 373 26.10 -2.56 -14.66
N ARG A 374 26.58 -3.35 -15.63
CA ARG A 374 25.73 -4.23 -16.44
C ARG A 374 24.99 -5.28 -15.60
N ARG A 375 25.70 -5.94 -14.67
CA ARG A 375 25.10 -6.93 -13.78
C ARG A 375 24.01 -6.30 -12.91
N ARG A 376 24.26 -5.14 -12.30
CA ARG A 376 23.29 -4.44 -11.47
C ARG A 376 22.03 -4.07 -12.26
N ILE A 377 22.19 -3.52 -13.46
CA ILE A 377 21.03 -3.19 -14.33
C ILE A 377 20.30 -4.43 -14.80
N GLN A 378 20.98 -5.53 -15.11
CA GLN A 378 20.32 -6.78 -15.47
C GLN A 378 19.47 -7.30 -14.29
N HIS A 379 20.04 -7.30 -13.08
CA HIS A 379 19.29 -7.65 -11.87
C HIS A 379 18.07 -6.73 -11.62
N MET A 380 18.18 -5.44 -11.92
CA MET A 380 17.05 -4.52 -11.85
C MET A 380 15.94 -4.89 -12.82
N LYS A 381 16.31 -5.26 -14.06
CA LYS A 381 15.35 -5.68 -15.08
C LYS A 381 14.70 -7.03 -14.75
N ASP A 382 15.47 -7.96 -14.22
CA ASP A 382 15.00 -9.30 -13.88
C ASP A 382 14.23 -9.34 -12.55
N GLY A 383 14.49 -8.39 -11.66
CA GLY A 383 13.99 -8.40 -10.27
C GLY A 383 12.71 -7.62 -10.01
N ALA A 384 12.10 -6.99 -11.00
CA ALA A 384 10.87 -6.18 -10.87
C ALA A 384 10.88 -5.15 -9.69
N SER A 385 12.06 -4.87 -9.13
CA SER A 385 12.17 -4.06 -7.92
C SER A 385 12.19 -2.55 -8.19
N LEU A 386 12.50 -2.14 -9.41
CA LEU A 386 12.49 -0.73 -9.78
C LEU A 386 11.49 -0.47 -10.91
N TRP A 387 10.77 0.66 -10.81
CA TRP A 387 9.84 1.07 -11.86
C TRP A 387 10.60 1.36 -13.17
N HIS A 388 9.92 1.21 -14.27
CA HIS A 388 10.47 1.49 -15.60
C HIS A 388 11.00 2.95 -15.65
N GLY A 389 12.25 3.13 -16.02
CA GLY A 389 12.89 4.46 -16.09
C GLY A 389 13.51 4.98 -14.78
N ALA A 390 13.48 4.21 -13.67
CA ALA A 390 14.08 4.63 -12.40
C ALA A 390 15.61 4.70 -12.46
N ALA A 391 16.22 3.92 -13.35
CA ALA A 391 17.66 3.91 -13.53
C ALA A 391 18.05 3.60 -14.99
N GLN A 392 19.15 4.21 -15.44
CA GLN A 392 19.65 4.07 -16.80
C GLN A 392 21.15 3.81 -16.78
N LEU A 393 21.61 2.83 -17.58
CA LEU A 393 23.04 2.62 -17.80
C LEU A 393 23.57 3.70 -18.73
N MET A 394 24.62 4.35 -18.32
CA MET A 394 25.32 5.38 -19.11
C MET A 394 26.75 4.94 -19.48
N SER A 395 27.13 5.18 -20.71
CA SER A 395 28.53 5.12 -21.17
C SER A 395 29.34 6.25 -20.54
N PRO A 396 30.69 6.17 -20.59
CA PRO A 396 31.54 7.26 -20.12
C PRO A 396 31.26 8.61 -20.80
N SER A 397 30.92 8.59 -22.10
CA SER A 397 30.59 9.79 -22.86
C SER A 397 29.27 10.40 -22.42
N GLU A 398 28.21 9.59 -22.24
CA GLU A 398 26.91 10.05 -21.75
C GLU A 398 27.02 10.56 -20.31
N SER A 399 27.75 9.84 -19.45
CA SER A 399 28.02 10.28 -18.08
C SER A 399 28.73 11.62 -18.03
N SER A 400 29.77 11.78 -18.89
CA SER A 400 30.52 13.05 -18.98
C SER A 400 29.63 14.21 -19.43
N LEU A 401 28.75 13.97 -20.38
CA LEU A 401 27.81 14.97 -20.87
C LEU A 401 26.78 15.35 -19.77
N GLN A 402 26.28 14.37 -19.04
CA GLN A 402 25.28 14.57 -18.02
C GLN A 402 25.79 15.42 -16.83
N ILE A 403 27.03 15.18 -16.40
CA ILE A 403 27.59 15.89 -15.24
C ILE A 403 28.48 17.10 -15.59
N GLY A 404 28.79 17.28 -16.88
CA GLY A 404 29.63 18.38 -17.34
C GLY A 404 31.13 18.20 -17.03
N ILE A 405 31.57 17.01 -16.63
CA ILE A 405 32.95 16.69 -16.27
C ILE A 405 33.35 15.41 -16.99
N LYS A 406 34.59 15.38 -17.57
CA LYS A 406 35.09 14.19 -18.26
C LYS A 406 35.33 13.05 -17.28
N VAL A 407 34.64 11.91 -17.50
CA VAL A 407 34.79 10.67 -16.73
C VAL A 407 35.09 9.50 -17.69
N SER A 408 35.80 8.48 -17.18
CA SER A 408 36.16 7.28 -17.92
C SER A 408 35.35 6.04 -17.53
N SER A 409 34.51 6.16 -16.51
CA SER A 409 33.72 5.05 -15.95
C SER A 409 32.30 5.03 -16.49
N HIS A 410 31.71 3.84 -16.59
CA HIS A 410 30.28 3.69 -16.80
C HIS A 410 29.52 4.10 -15.53
N GLY A 411 28.31 4.65 -15.68
CA GLY A 411 27.48 5.07 -14.58
C GLY A 411 26.08 4.45 -14.65
N ILE A 412 25.43 4.42 -13.53
CA ILE A 412 23.98 4.22 -13.43
C ILE A 412 23.38 5.57 -13.03
N TRP A 413 22.57 6.10 -13.90
CA TRP A 413 21.85 7.35 -13.70
C TRP A 413 20.49 7.11 -13.04
N PHE A 414 20.23 7.82 -11.96
CA PHE A 414 18.96 7.83 -11.22
C PHE A 414 18.29 9.19 -11.38
N PRO A 415 17.37 9.36 -12.34
CA PRO A 415 16.79 10.68 -12.65
C PRO A 415 15.98 11.31 -11.52
N HIS A 416 15.40 10.48 -10.66
CA HIS A 416 14.57 10.92 -9.53
C HIS A 416 15.32 11.00 -8.19
N ALA A 417 16.63 10.75 -8.22
CA ALA A 417 17.48 10.88 -7.04
C ALA A 417 18.02 12.31 -6.90
N GLY A 418 18.58 12.63 -5.76
CA GLY A 418 19.11 13.95 -5.52
C GLY A 418 19.69 14.13 -4.11
N ALA A 419 19.85 15.37 -3.71
CA ALA A 419 20.36 15.73 -2.40
C ALA A 419 19.50 16.77 -1.73
N LEU A 420 19.32 16.64 -0.42
CA LEU A 420 18.63 17.62 0.44
C LEU A 420 19.46 17.93 1.68
N ASN A 421 19.13 19.03 2.36
CA ASN A 421 19.66 19.30 3.68
C ASN A 421 18.89 18.51 4.74
N PRO A 422 19.52 17.48 5.40
CA PRO A 422 18.82 16.61 6.31
C PRO A 422 18.28 17.33 7.56
N LYS A 423 18.96 18.38 8.01
CA LYS A 423 18.53 19.17 9.18
C LYS A 423 17.22 19.93 8.87
N ARG A 424 17.08 20.50 7.67
CA ARG A 424 15.83 21.15 7.25
C ARG A 424 14.69 20.15 7.17
N TYR A 425 14.97 18.95 6.66
CA TYR A 425 13.96 17.90 6.58
C TYR A 425 13.56 17.37 7.96
N ALA A 426 14.51 17.17 8.87
CA ALA A 426 14.23 16.78 10.25
C ALA A 426 13.35 17.84 10.97
N ARG A 427 13.65 19.13 10.79
CA ARG A 427 12.82 20.22 11.33
C ARG A 427 11.38 20.19 10.81
N TYR A 428 11.20 19.94 9.52
CA TYR A 428 9.86 19.79 8.94
C TYR A 428 9.09 18.63 9.60
N MET A 429 9.71 17.45 9.68
CA MET A 429 9.08 16.27 10.26
C MET A 429 8.78 16.42 11.76
N SER A 430 9.59 17.18 12.49
CA SER A 430 9.41 17.39 13.93
C SER A 430 8.33 18.41 14.30
N GLN A 431 7.82 19.22 13.35
CA GLN A 431 6.86 20.30 13.62
C GLN A 431 5.55 19.84 14.30
N LYS A 432 5.17 18.58 14.11
CA LYS A 432 3.95 17.99 14.69
C LYS A 432 4.20 17.24 16.01
N ALA A 433 5.42 17.28 16.53
CA ALA A 433 5.81 16.65 17.80
C ALA A 433 6.06 17.71 18.86
N GLU A 434 5.87 17.34 20.12
CA GLU A 434 6.36 18.13 21.26
C GLU A 434 7.84 17.83 21.46
N CYS A 435 8.70 18.81 21.23
CA CYS A 435 10.15 18.65 21.29
C CYS A 435 10.71 19.11 22.63
N PHE A 436 11.49 18.25 23.28
CA PHE A 436 12.22 18.49 24.52
C PHE A 436 13.71 18.39 24.20
N LEU A 437 14.28 19.49 23.71
CA LEU A 437 15.67 19.60 23.29
C LEU A 437 16.53 20.16 24.41
N GLY A 438 17.82 19.83 24.44
CA GLY A 438 18.70 20.14 25.56
C GLY A 438 18.41 19.33 26.85
N ALA A 439 17.57 18.29 26.75
CA ALA A 439 17.22 17.44 27.89
C ALA A 439 18.43 16.55 28.28
N LYS A 440 18.81 16.57 29.55
CA LYS A 440 19.91 15.76 30.13
C LYS A 440 19.39 14.45 30.71
#